data_1905c1d16ab26c05b5ce5298daa1efe5
#
_entry.id   1905c1d16ab26c05b5ce5298daa1efe5
#
_cell.length_a   1.000
_cell.length_b   1.000
_cell.length_c   1.000
_cell.angle_alpha   90.00
_cell.angle_beta   90.00
_cell.angle_gamma   90.00
#
_symmetry.space_group_name_H-M   'P 1'
#
loop_
_entity.id
_entity.type
_entity.pdbx_description
1 polymer ?
#
loop_
_entity_poly.entity_id
_entity_poly.type
_entity_poly.pdbx_seq_one_letter_code
_entity_poly.pdbx_strand_id
1 'polypeptide(L)'
;MYILDVKVNIAENKVLARLKKDKNVEIVTTKKADKINCQKSKTSRPIIIGFGPAGMFSALVLAKNGYRPLIFERGSDVDTRHQDIEKFWQGGQLKENSNVQFGEGGAGTFSDGKLTTRINDSKITDVLEAFVEAGAPPEIKYLHKPHIGTDILRIVVKNIREKIKALGGEIFFNSQVTDFIIKDDKICGVEINHKEKFTASDVFLGIGHSARDTYELLYSKGISMEAKPFAIGVRIEHPQDLIDKAQYGEDYKSELLPVADYSLTYNNRQKGRSVYSFCMCPGGQVVAAASELGRVVVNGMSNYKRNSGIANSALLVNVTPDDFGHNVLDGIAFQRHYEEMAYICGGRNYHAPVQTVGDFLKDKVSDDNFLVEPTYKPGVKICNLRECLPDFTTQMLAEALPNFDKKIPGFAGEHVVMTGVEMRSSAPCRIIRNRQTYMSENIKGLYPIGEGAGYAGGIMSAAVDGVNAAYAYIENIIE
;
A
#
# COMPACT_ATOMS: atom_id res chain seq x y z
N MET A 1 -14.36 -19.22 13.63
CA MET A 1 -14.60 -20.36 12.71
C MET A 1 -13.22 -20.86 12.30
N TYR A 2 -12.95 -22.15 12.47
CA TYR A 2 -11.69 -22.77 12.04
C TYR A 2 -11.95 -23.55 10.77
N ILE A 3 -11.08 -23.42 9.77
CA ILE A 3 -11.06 -24.25 8.56
C ILE A 3 -9.89 -25.21 8.73
N LEU A 4 -10.15 -26.51 8.61
CA LEU A 4 -9.14 -27.55 8.76
C LEU A 4 -9.05 -28.36 7.47
N ASP A 5 -7.86 -28.44 6.88
CA ASP A 5 -7.57 -29.37 5.81
C ASP A 5 -7.24 -30.75 6.43
N VAL A 6 -8.08 -31.73 6.14
CA VAL A 6 -7.93 -33.08 6.70
C VAL A 6 -7.52 -34.04 5.59
N LYS A 7 -6.33 -34.61 5.73
CA LYS A 7 -5.89 -35.74 4.88
C LYS A 7 -6.42 -37.05 5.44
N VAL A 8 -7.22 -37.74 4.65
CA VAL A 8 -7.76 -39.03 5.06
C VAL A 8 -6.90 -40.19 4.55
N ASN A 9 -6.74 -41.23 5.35
CA ASN A 9 -5.96 -42.44 5.04
C ASN A 9 -6.82 -43.58 4.48
N ILE A 10 -8.06 -43.30 4.11
CA ILE A 10 -9.00 -44.26 3.48
C ILE A 10 -9.46 -43.67 2.14
N ALA A 11 -10.02 -44.53 1.26
CA ALA A 11 -10.48 -44.11 -0.05
C ALA A 11 -11.43 -42.91 0.05
N GLU A 12 -11.05 -41.76 -0.53
CA GLU A 12 -11.78 -40.46 -0.47
C GLU A 12 -13.26 -40.61 -0.81
N ASN A 13 -13.60 -41.44 -1.81
CA ASN A 13 -14.98 -41.71 -2.22
C ASN A 13 -15.87 -42.25 -1.08
N LYS A 14 -15.31 -43.01 -0.12
CA LYS A 14 -16.07 -43.55 1.02
C LYS A 14 -16.31 -42.48 2.07
N VAL A 15 -15.36 -41.56 2.25
CA VAL A 15 -15.53 -40.44 3.19
C VAL A 15 -16.56 -39.43 2.64
N LEU A 16 -16.44 -39.09 1.36
CA LEU A 16 -17.36 -38.20 0.65
C LEU A 16 -18.80 -38.70 0.64
N ALA A 17 -18.99 -40.01 0.46
CA ALA A 17 -20.33 -40.63 0.51
C ALA A 17 -20.99 -40.46 1.88
N ARG A 18 -20.20 -40.49 2.97
CA ARG A 18 -20.73 -40.30 4.36
C ARG A 18 -20.96 -38.82 4.69
N LEU A 19 -20.13 -37.91 4.15
CA LEU A 19 -20.15 -36.47 4.46
C LEU A 19 -20.95 -35.63 3.48
N LYS A 20 -21.54 -36.25 2.43
CA LYS A 20 -22.26 -35.61 1.32
C LYS A 20 -23.40 -34.65 1.75
N LYS A 21 -23.87 -34.76 2.99
CA LYS A 21 -24.94 -33.91 3.57
C LYS A 21 -24.41 -32.87 4.55
N ASP A 22 -23.12 -32.88 4.85
CA ASP A 22 -22.54 -31.91 5.77
C ASP A 22 -22.12 -30.64 4.99
N LYS A 23 -22.82 -29.55 5.25
CA LYS A 23 -22.59 -28.25 4.61
C LYS A 23 -21.24 -27.60 4.99
N ASN A 24 -20.55 -28.11 5.99
CA ASN A 24 -19.27 -27.62 6.47
C ASN A 24 -18.07 -28.40 5.90
N VAL A 25 -18.33 -29.37 5.00
CA VAL A 25 -17.28 -30.19 4.39
C VAL A 25 -17.27 -29.97 2.89
N GLU A 26 -16.13 -29.47 2.39
CA GLU A 26 -15.87 -29.26 0.96
C GLU A 26 -14.66 -30.08 0.51
N ILE A 27 -14.66 -30.50 -0.74
CA ILE A 27 -13.49 -31.15 -1.34
C ILE A 27 -12.51 -30.05 -1.74
N VAL A 28 -11.36 -30.01 -1.10
CA VAL A 28 -10.26 -29.14 -1.52
C VAL A 28 -9.54 -29.81 -2.68
N THR A 29 -9.84 -29.40 -3.90
CA THR A 29 -9.00 -29.74 -5.06
C THR A 29 -7.83 -28.78 -5.09
N THR A 30 -6.66 -29.25 -4.67
CA THR A 30 -5.39 -28.55 -4.95
C THR A 30 -5.19 -28.55 -6.45
N LYS A 31 -5.53 -27.44 -7.13
CA LYS A 31 -5.04 -27.21 -8.48
C LYS A 31 -3.52 -27.11 -8.38
N LYS A 32 -2.80 -28.11 -8.85
CA LYS A 32 -1.37 -27.96 -9.09
C LYS A 32 -1.22 -26.79 -10.04
N ALA A 33 -0.37 -25.83 -9.68
CA ALA A 33 0.00 -24.76 -10.59
C ALA A 33 0.48 -25.43 -11.89
N ASP A 34 -0.17 -25.11 -12.99
CA ASP A 34 0.24 -25.61 -14.30
C ASP A 34 1.70 -25.19 -14.50
N LYS A 35 2.59 -26.18 -14.62
CA LYS A 35 3.97 -25.92 -15.00
C LYS A 35 3.95 -25.50 -16.47
N ILE A 36 4.03 -24.21 -16.71
CA ILE A 36 4.23 -23.68 -18.04
C ILE A 36 5.64 -24.11 -18.45
N ASN A 37 5.74 -25.13 -19.32
CA ASN A 37 6.99 -25.54 -19.90
C ASN A 37 7.41 -24.51 -20.95
N CYS A 38 8.08 -23.49 -20.53
CA CYS A 38 8.60 -22.44 -21.40
C CYS A 38 9.88 -22.96 -22.09
N GLN A 39 9.80 -23.36 -23.37
CA GLN A 39 10.94 -23.87 -24.16
C GLN A 39 11.66 -22.79 -24.99
N LYS A 40 11.25 -21.53 -24.96
CA LYS A 40 11.87 -20.48 -25.78
C LYS A 40 12.89 -19.66 -24.99
N SER A 41 14.16 -19.75 -25.43
CA SER A 41 15.22 -18.83 -25.06
C SER A 41 14.85 -17.41 -25.50
N LYS A 42 14.74 -16.47 -24.54
CA LYS A 42 14.46 -15.05 -24.83
C LYS A 42 15.77 -14.30 -24.94
N THR A 43 15.93 -13.62 -26.05
CA THR A 43 17.11 -12.80 -26.36
C THR A 43 17.11 -11.46 -25.60
N SER A 44 15.94 -10.96 -25.22
CA SER A 44 15.83 -9.72 -24.44
C SER A 44 15.44 -10.00 -22.99
N ARG A 45 16.02 -9.24 -22.06
CA ARG A 45 15.70 -9.28 -20.64
C ARG A 45 14.58 -8.28 -20.36
N PRO A 46 13.44 -8.69 -19.79
CA PRO A 46 12.40 -7.73 -19.41
C PRO A 46 12.92 -6.79 -18.32
N ILE A 47 12.54 -5.51 -18.41
CA ILE A 47 12.84 -4.51 -17.40
C ILE A 47 11.65 -4.39 -16.44
N ILE A 48 11.93 -4.26 -15.15
CA ILE A 48 10.93 -3.98 -14.13
C ILE A 48 11.31 -2.68 -13.43
N ILE A 49 10.39 -1.73 -13.39
CA ILE A 49 10.55 -0.44 -12.74
C ILE A 49 9.82 -0.46 -11.41
N GLY A 50 10.56 -0.25 -10.31
CA GLY A 50 10.08 -0.32 -8.95
C GLY A 50 10.12 -1.73 -8.36
N PHE A 51 10.57 -1.83 -7.11
CA PHE A 51 10.70 -3.08 -6.35
C PHE A 51 9.77 -3.12 -5.14
N GLY A 52 8.55 -2.55 -5.31
CA GLY A 52 7.40 -2.78 -4.44
C GLY A 52 6.72 -4.13 -4.73
N PRO A 53 5.59 -4.47 -4.06
CA PRO A 53 4.97 -5.80 -4.19
C PRO A 53 4.68 -6.20 -5.64
N ALA A 54 4.19 -5.30 -6.49
CA ALA A 54 3.90 -5.62 -7.89
C ALA A 54 5.16 -5.99 -8.68
N GLY A 55 6.21 -5.14 -8.62
CA GLY A 55 7.46 -5.39 -9.32
C GLY A 55 8.22 -6.60 -8.77
N MET A 56 8.24 -6.76 -7.45
CA MET A 56 8.88 -7.89 -6.77
C MET A 56 8.26 -9.24 -7.20
N PHE A 57 6.94 -9.35 -7.20
CA PHE A 57 6.27 -10.58 -7.57
C PHE A 57 6.28 -10.84 -9.08
N SER A 58 6.23 -9.81 -9.92
CA SER A 58 6.49 -9.95 -11.36
C SER A 58 7.90 -10.50 -11.61
N ALA A 59 8.92 -9.92 -10.94
CA ALA A 59 10.30 -10.37 -11.04
C ALA A 59 10.46 -11.82 -10.59
N LEU A 60 9.83 -12.21 -9.49
CA LEU A 60 9.91 -13.57 -8.95
C LEU A 60 9.28 -14.60 -9.92
N VAL A 61 8.12 -14.29 -10.51
CA VAL A 61 7.47 -15.16 -11.50
C VAL A 61 8.32 -15.28 -12.76
N LEU A 62 8.80 -14.17 -13.31
CA LEU A 62 9.66 -14.16 -14.48
C LEU A 62 10.94 -14.95 -14.24
N ALA A 63 11.62 -14.75 -13.11
CA ALA A 63 12.84 -15.46 -12.77
C ALA A 63 12.61 -16.97 -12.58
N LYS A 64 11.53 -17.38 -11.91
CA LYS A 64 11.13 -18.81 -11.79
C LYS A 64 10.86 -19.48 -13.15
N ASN A 65 10.49 -18.71 -14.17
CA ASN A 65 10.25 -19.20 -15.55
C ASN A 65 11.45 -19.00 -16.49
N GLY A 66 12.65 -18.76 -15.96
CA GLY A 66 13.89 -18.70 -16.71
C GLY A 66 14.17 -17.36 -17.41
N TYR A 67 13.34 -16.35 -17.21
CA TYR A 67 13.67 -14.99 -17.60
C TYR A 67 14.65 -14.39 -16.60
N ARG A 68 15.53 -13.54 -17.04
CA ARG A 68 16.51 -12.85 -16.18
C ARG A 68 16.20 -11.36 -16.13
N PRO A 69 15.15 -10.93 -15.36
CA PRO A 69 14.71 -9.55 -15.37
C PRO A 69 15.81 -8.61 -14.86
N LEU A 70 15.81 -7.39 -15.40
CA LEU A 70 16.54 -6.24 -14.85
C LEU A 70 15.57 -5.39 -14.04
N ILE A 71 15.84 -5.21 -12.77
CA ILE A 71 14.96 -4.47 -11.86
C ILE A 71 15.64 -3.18 -11.45
N PHE A 72 14.96 -2.04 -11.66
CA PHE A 72 15.43 -0.71 -11.26
C PHE A 72 14.53 -0.16 -10.17
N GLU A 73 15.09 0.04 -8.98
CA GLU A 73 14.44 0.67 -7.84
C GLU A 73 15.08 2.03 -7.59
N ARG A 74 14.25 3.11 -7.51
CA ARG A 74 14.76 4.47 -7.30
C ARG A 74 15.41 4.65 -5.95
N GLY A 75 14.88 3.97 -4.92
CA GLY A 75 15.39 4.09 -3.57
C GLY A 75 16.45 3.07 -3.22
N SER A 76 16.85 3.12 -1.95
CA SER A 76 17.88 2.23 -1.40
C SER A 76 17.33 0.83 -1.10
N ASP A 77 18.25 -0.11 -0.90
CA ASP A 77 17.93 -1.40 -0.29
C ASP A 77 17.31 -1.21 1.10
N VAL A 78 16.61 -2.23 1.60
CA VAL A 78 15.77 -2.10 2.80
C VAL A 78 16.56 -1.73 4.07
N ASP A 79 17.82 -2.13 4.18
CA ASP A 79 18.63 -1.83 5.35
C ASP A 79 19.09 -0.37 5.33
N THR A 80 19.61 0.11 4.20
CA THR A 80 19.97 1.51 3.97
C THR A 80 18.74 2.42 4.05
N ARG A 81 17.63 2.02 3.43
CA ARG A 81 16.36 2.73 3.47
C ARG A 81 15.85 2.93 4.89
N HIS A 82 15.95 1.91 5.75
CA HIS A 82 15.58 2.03 7.15
C HIS A 82 16.41 3.11 7.87
N GLN A 83 17.71 3.14 7.64
CA GLN A 83 18.57 4.19 8.21
C GLN A 83 18.19 5.59 7.70
N ASP A 84 17.85 5.73 6.43
CA ASP A 84 17.42 7.00 5.84
C ASP A 84 16.12 7.50 6.49
N ILE A 85 15.17 6.60 6.71
CA ILE A 85 13.88 6.89 7.36
C ILE A 85 14.10 7.29 8.83
N GLU A 86 14.89 6.52 9.59
CA GLU A 86 15.17 6.81 11.00
C GLU A 86 15.88 8.18 11.16
N LYS A 87 16.83 8.50 10.29
CA LYS A 87 17.49 9.83 10.28
C LYS A 87 16.46 10.94 10.03
N PHE A 88 15.56 10.76 9.06
CA PHE A 88 14.51 11.74 8.80
C PHE A 88 13.56 11.90 10.01
N TRP A 89 13.14 10.81 10.63
CA TRP A 89 12.28 10.85 11.81
C TRP A 89 12.96 11.46 13.06
N GLN A 90 14.27 11.49 13.09
CA GLN A 90 15.06 12.17 14.13
C GLN A 90 15.35 13.65 13.81
N GLY A 91 14.65 14.23 12.83
CA GLY A 91 14.82 15.64 12.44
C GLY A 91 15.88 15.88 11.36
N GLY A 92 16.39 14.81 10.71
CA GLY A 92 17.31 14.91 9.59
C GLY A 92 16.60 15.30 8.27
N GLN A 93 17.38 15.37 7.21
CA GLN A 93 16.86 15.72 5.88
C GLN A 93 16.06 14.58 5.24
N LEU A 94 14.97 14.93 4.57
CA LEU A 94 14.21 14.02 3.73
C LEU A 94 15.04 13.65 2.49
N LYS A 95 15.16 12.35 2.22
CA LYS A 95 15.68 11.82 0.95
C LYS A 95 14.50 11.53 0.02
N GLU A 96 14.35 12.28 -1.07
CA GLU A 96 13.20 12.16 -1.96
C GLU A 96 13.10 10.79 -2.65
N ASN A 97 14.22 10.11 -2.88
CA ASN A 97 14.24 8.79 -3.52
C ASN A 97 14.34 7.61 -2.52
N SER A 98 14.56 7.85 -1.20
CA SER A 98 14.69 6.79 -0.19
C SER A 98 13.97 7.19 1.09
N ASN A 99 12.72 6.73 1.25
CA ASN A 99 11.81 7.14 2.33
C ASN A 99 10.70 6.09 2.54
N VAL A 100 9.63 6.43 3.26
CA VAL A 100 8.50 5.51 3.50
C VAL A 100 7.76 5.11 2.20
N GLN A 101 7.84 5.90 1.14
CA GLN A 101 7.18 5.61 -0.15
C GLN A 101 8.08 4.84 -1.12
N PHE A 102 9.37 5.17 -1.15
CA PHE A 102 10.33 4.67 -2.14
C PHE A 102 11.45 3.88 -1.51
N GLY A 103 11.89 2.86 -2.23
CA GLY A 103 12.93 1.92 -1.84
C GLY A 103 12.43 0.49 -1.82
N GLU A 104 13.32 -0.45 -1.56
CA GLU A 104 13.06 -1.89 -1.56
C GLU A 104 11.81 -2.27 -0.76
N GLY A 105 10.92 -3.03 -1.40
CA GLY A 105 9.65 -3.47 -0.85
C GLY A 105 8.50 -2.45 -0.96
N GLY A 106 8.78 -1.21 -1.47
CA GLY A 106 7.78 -0.16 -1.64
C GLY A 106 7.17 0.34 -0.33
N ALA A 107 6.08 1.12 -0.40
CA ALA A 107 5.41 1.70 0.77
C ALA A 107 4.88 0.65 1.77
N GLY A 108 4.56 -0.55 1.30
CA GLY A 108 4.05 -1.65 2.14
C GLY A 108 5.02 -2.11 3.22
N THR A 109 6.34 -1.97 3.03
CA THR A 109 7.36 -2.39 3.99
C THR A 109 7.30 -1.61 5.31
N PHE A 110 6.91 -0.34 5.26
CA PHE A 110 6.75 0.53 6.42
C PHE A 110 5.28 0.79 6.73
N SER A 111 4.52 -0.30 6.90
CA SER A 111 3.09 -0.32 7.23
C SER A 111 2.79 -1.41 8.27
N ASP A 112 1.52 -1.65 8.60
CA ASP A 112 1.12 -2.82 9.41
C ASP A 112 1.34 -4.16 8.66
N GLY A 113 1.59 -4.11 7.36
CA GLY A 113 1.81 -5.32 6.57
C GLY A 113 0.55 -6.18 6.40
N LYS A 114 -0.63 -5.57 6.36
CA LYS A 114 -1.89 -6.29 6.13
C LYS A 114 -1.90 -6.97 4.78
N LEU A 115 -2.30 -8.23 4.79
CA LEU A 115 -2.46 -9.05 3.59
C LEU A 115 -3.93 -9.28 3.22
N THR A 116 -4.86 -8.68 3.97
CA THR A 116 -6.29 -8.74 3.63
C THR A 116 -6.55 -8.02 2.32
N THR A 117 -7.34 -8.64 1.45
CA THR A 117 -7.71 -8.09 0.14
C THR A 117 -9.17 -8.40 -0.17
N ARG A 118 -9.77 -7.62 -1.07
CA ARG A 118 -11.13 -7.87 -1.57
C ARG A 118 -11.14 -8.58 -2.92
N ILE A 119 -9.96 -8.82 -3.52
CA ILE A 119 -9.89 -9.59 -4.75
C ILE A 119 -10.11 -11.07 -4.45
N ASN A 120 -10.71 -11.77 -5.41
CA ASN A 120 -10.85 -13.23 -5.39
C ASN A 120 -10.00 -13.79 -6.55
N ASP A 121 -8.79 -14.23 -6.23
CA ASP A 121 -7.82 -14.72 -7.22
C ASP A 121 -7.05 -15.91 -6.64
N SER A 122 -6.87 -16.95 -7.43
CA SER A 122 -6.16 -18.16 -7.01
C SER A 122 -4.66 -17.91 -6.72
N LYS A 123 -4.09 -16.83 -7.27
CA LYS A 123 -2.68 -16.46 -7.06
C LYS A 123 -2.39 -15.88 -5.66
N ILE A 124 -3.43 -15.58 -4.87
CA ILE A 124 -3.28 -15.20 -3.45
C ILE A 124 -2.50 -16.26 -2.68
N THR A 125 -2.81 -17.54 -2.91
CA THR A 125 -2.11 -18.66 -2.25
C THR A 125 -0.62 -18.68 -2.64
N ASP A 126 -0.29 -18.49 -3.91
CA ASP A 126 1.09 -18.47 -4.41
C ASP A 126 1.89 -17.31 -3.76
N VAL A 127 1.25 -16.15 -3.58
CA VAL A 127 1.84 -14.99 -2.92
C VAL A 127 2.08 -15.25 -1.44
N LEU A 128 1.10 -15.83 -0.71
CA LEU A 128 1.24 -16.19 0.70
C LEU A 128 2.35 -17.23 0.91
N GLU A 129 2.43 -18.23 0.04
CA GLU A 129 3.50 -19.24 0.08
C GLU A 129 4.87 -18.61 -0.12
N ALA A 130 5.01 -17.71 -1.10
CA ALA A 130 6.26 -17.02 -1.33
C ALA A 130 6.68 -16.13 -0.14
N PHE A 131 5.74 -15.49 0.55
CA PHE A 131 6.03 -14.75 1.77
C PHE A 131 6.50 -15.68 2.90
N VAL A 132 5.84 -16.81 3.12
CA VAL A 132 6.24 -17.80 4.14
C VAL A 132 7.62 -18.40 3.82
N GLU A 133 7.88 -18.77 2.56
CA GLU A 133 9.19 -19.22 2.10
C GLU A 133 10.29 -18.17 2.35
N ALA A 134 9.93 -16.90 2.31
CA ALA A 134 10.83 -15.77 2.57
C ALA A 134 10.96 -15.41 4.06
N GLY A 135 10.28 -16.11 4.96
CA GLY A 135 10.40 -15.93 6.41
C GLY A 135 9.23 -15.19 7.08
N ALA A 136 8.12 -15.01 6.38
CA ALA A 136 6.90 -14.55 7.02
C ALA A 136 6.31 -15.64 7.93
N PRO A 137 5.56 -15.25 8.98
CA PRO A 137 4.90 -16.19 9.88
C PRO A 137 3.96 -17.15 9.10
N PRO A 138 4.03 -18.47 9.31
CA PRO A 138 3.24 -19.44 8.54
C PRO A 138 1.73 -19.28 8.73
N GLU A 139 1.30 -18.69 9.84
CA GLU A 139 -0.10 -18.43 10.18
C GLU A 139 -0.79 -17.45 9.22
N ILE A 140 -0.04 -16.65 8.45
CA ILE A 140 -0.64 -15.78 7.41
C ILE A 140 -1.44 -16.56 6.37
N LYS A 141 -1.18 -17.87 6.22
CA LYS A 141 -1.86 -18.75 5.26
C LYS A 141 -3.30 -19.11 5.68
N TYR A 142 -3.64 -19.02 6.99
CA TYR A 142 -4.93 -19.45 7.51
C TYR A 142 -5.64 -18.44 8.40
N LEU A 143 -4.97 -17.37 8.82
CA LEU A 143 -5.63 -16.31 9.60
C LEU A 143 -6.61 -15.52 8.72
N HIS A 144 -7.76 -15.17 9.31
CA HIS A 144 -8.78 -14.37 8.63
C HIS A 144 -8.30 -12.94 8.27
N LYS A 145 -7.46 -12.36 9.13
CA LYS A 145 -6.87 -11.03 8.94
C LYS A 145 -5.34 -11.11 9.06
N PRO A 146 -4.67 -11.74 8.06
CA PRO A 146 -3.23 -11.93 8.11
C PRO A 146 -2.48 -10.61 7.98
N HIS A 147 -1.39 -10.49 8.74
CA HIS A 147 -0.44 -9.37 8.66
C HIS A 147 0.98 -9.86 8.93
N ILE A 148 1.97 -9.11 8.53
CA ILE A 148 3.38 -9.48 8.70
C ILE A 148 4.10 -8.52 9.67
N GLY A 149 3.71 -7.24 9.70
CA GLY A 149 4.40 -6.20 10.46
C GLY A 149 5.67 -5.68 9.78
N THR A 150 6.00 -4.43 10.04
CA THR A 150 7.14 -3.75 9.38
C THR A 150 8.48 -4.39 9.70
N ASP A 151 8.67 -4.90 10.91
CA ASP A 151 9.89 -5.57 11.40
C ASP A 151 10.19 -6.85 10.61
N ILE A 152 9.21 -7.70 10.38
CA ILE A 152 9.36 -8.96 9.63
C ILE A 152 9.37 -8.71 8.13
N LEU A 153 8.56 -7.76 7.61
CA LEU A 153 8.56 -7.43 6.18
C LEU A 153 9.93 -7.05 5.64
N ARG A 154 10.76 -6.38 6.43
CA ARG A 154 12.13 -6.03 6.05
C ARG A 154 12.99 -7.28 5.77
N ILE A 155 12.82 -8.33 6.56
CA ILE A 155 13.51 -9.61 6.36
C ILE A 155 12.96 -10.32 5.11
N VAL A 156 11.65 -10.35 4.98
CA VAL A 156 10.94 -11.02 3.89
C VAL A 156 11.31 -10.44 2.52
N VAL A 157 11.29 -9.11 2.37
CA VAL A 157 11.63 -8.48 1.08
C VAL A 157 13.07 -8.72 0.69
N LYS A 158 14.01 -8.70 1.66
CA LYS A 158 15.41 -9.04 1.46
C LYS A 158 15.59 -10.49 0.97
N ASN A 159 14.89 -11.42 1.58
CA ASN A 159 14.97 -12.84 1.21
C ASN A 159 14.37 -13.09 -0.19
N ILE A 160 13.28 -12.42 -0.56
CA ILE A 160 12.73 -12.49 -1.93
C ILE A 160 13.73 -11.91 -2.94
N ARG A 161 14.40 -10.79 -2.63
CA ARG A 161 15.49 -10.24 -3.45
C ARG A 161 16.57 -11.27 -3.72
N GLU A 162 17.10 -11.90 -2.67
CA GLU A 162 18.17 -12.89 -2.84
C GLU A 162 17.70 -14.10 -3.64
N LYS A 163 16.45 -14.52 -3.50
CA LYS A 163 15.85 -15.57 -4.32
C LYS A 163 15.77 -15.18 -5.80
N ILE A 164 15.38 -13.96 -6.13
CA ILE A 164 15.34 -13.46 -7.52
C ILE A 164 16.75 -13.43 -8.10
N LYS A 165 17.75 -12.96 -7.35
CA LYS A 165 19.16 -12.96 -7.77
C LYS A 165 19.69 -14.37 -8.04
N ALA A 166 19.41 -15.31 -7.14
CA ALA A 166 19.80 -16.71 -7.30
C ALA A 166 19.18 -17.36 -8.56
N LEU A 167 18.03 -16.86 -9.03
CA LEU A 167 17.38 -17.29 -10.26
C LEU A 167 17.86 -16.50 -11.52
N GLY A 168 18.85 -15.63 -11.38
CA GLY A 168 19.47 -14.87 -12.47
C GLY A 168 18.88 -13.50 -12.75
N GLY A 169 17.99 -12.98 -11.91
CA GLY A 169 17.55 -11.58 -11.94
C GLY A 169 18.63 -10.64 -11.39
N GLU A 170 18.65 -9.41 -11.86
CA GLU A 170 19.57 -8.36 -11.37
C GLU A 170 18.77 -7.17 -10.85
N ILE A 171 19.16 -6.64 -9.68
CA ILE A 171 18.45 -5.55 -9.02
C ILE A 171 19.40 -4.39 -8.78
N PHE A 172 19.01 -3.21 -9.25
CA PHE A 172 19.77 -1.96 -9.14
C PHE A 172 18.99 -1.00 -8.24
N PHE A 173 19.55 -0.71 -7.08
CA PHE A 173 19.03 0.32 -6.16
C PHE A 173 19.61 1.69 -6.51
N ASN A 174 18.97 2.76 -5.99
CA ASN A 174 19.32 4.14 -6.30
C ASN A 174 19.31 4.41 -7.82
N SER A 175 18.40 3.75 -8.52
CA SER A 175 18.32 3.69 -9.98
C SER A 175 16.93 4.14 -10.44
N GLN A 176 16.76 5.46 -10.50
CA GLN A 176 15.53 6.10 -10.92
C GLN A 176 15.41 6.05 -12.45
N VAL A 177 14.27 5.58 -12.96
CA VAL A 177 13.94 5.73 -14.39
C VAL A 177 13.59 7.19 -14.66
N THR A 178 14.34 7.82 -15.53
CA THR A 178 14.24 9.25 -15.86
C THR A 178 13.76 9.52 -17.28
N ASP A 179 13.72 8.48 -18.13
CA ASP A 179 13.06 8.57 -19.45
C ASP A 179 12.63 7.19 -19.98
N PHE A 180 11.62 7.20 -20.84
CA PHE A 180 11.15 6.04 -21.62
C PHE A 180 11.50 6.24 -23.08
N ILE A 181 12.24 5.29 -23.65
CA ILE A 181 12.64 5.30 -25.08
C ILE A 181 11.51 4.62 -25.86
N ILE A 182 10.70 5.41 -26.52
CA ILE A 182 9.54 4.96 -27.31
C ILE A 182 9.78 5.30 -28.78
N LYS A 183 9.53 4.32 -29.66
CA LYS A 183 9.57 4.47 -31.13
C LYS A 183 8.39 3.74 -31.73
N ASP A 184 7.66 4.39 -32.62
CA ASP A 184 6.52 3.79 -33.34
C ASP A 184 5.54 3.08 -32.40
N ASP A 185 5.15 3.77 -31.32
CA ASP A 185 4.25 3.28 -30.24
C ASP A 185 4.74 1.97 -29.57
N LYS A 186 6.05 1.73 -29.55
CA LYS A 186 6.68 0.60 -28.88
C LYS A 186 7.74 1.06 -27.91
N ILE A 187 7.77 0.44 -26.73
CA ILE A 187 8.88 0.63 -25.81
C ILE A 187 10.15 -0.01 -26.40
N CYS A 188 11.24 0.74 -26.37
CA CYS A 188 12.56 0.29 -26.84
C CYS A 188 13.60 0.28 -25.72
N GLY A 189 13.25 0.80 -24.52
CA GLY A 189 14.13 0.86 -23.37
C GLY A 189 13.79 1.98 -22.41
N VAL A 190 14.68 2.20 -21.46
CA VAL A 190 14.57 3.23 -20.43
C VAL A 190 15.91 3.93 -20.24
N GLU A 191 15.86 5.16 -19.72
CA GLU A 191 17.03 5.88 -19.22
C GLU A 191 17.02 5.90 -17.70
N ILE A 192 18.17 5.67 -17.10
CA ILE A 192 18.37 5.65 -15.66
C ILE A 192 19.22 6.83 -15.22
N ASN A 193 18.76 7.56 -14.21
CA ASN A 193 19.49 8.65 -13.55
C ASN A 193 20.02 9.73 -14.54
N HIS A 194 19.31 9.98 -15.65
CA HIS A 194 19.73 10.87 -16.73
C HIS A 194 21.09 10.53 -17.37
N LYS A 195 21.53 9.26 -17.30
CA LYS A 195 22.88 8.84 -17.72
C LYS A 195 22.88 7.59 -18.56
N GLU A 196 22.35 6.50 -18.03
CA GLU A 196 22.49 5.18 -18.63
C GLU A 196 21.22 4.77 -19.37
N LYS A 197 21.38 4.19 -20.58
CA LYS A 197 20.27 3.70 -21.37
C LYS A 197 20.30 2.17 -21.44
N PHE A 198 19.18 1.57 -21.09
CA PHE A 198 18.97 0.13 -21.17
C PHE A 198 17.93 -0.18 -22.23
N THR A 199 18.28 -1.03 -23.19
CA THR A 199 17.36 -1.46 -24.24
C THR A 199 16.52 -2.63 -23.77
N ALA A 200 15.22 -2.57 -24.00
CA ALA A 200 14.28 -3.66 -23.75
C ALA A 200 13.03 -3.47 -24.63
N SER A 201 12.46 -4.58 -25.05
CA SER A 201 11.16 -4.60 -25.75
C SER A 201 9.97 -4.68 -24.79
N ASP A 202 10.23 -4.98 -23.51
CA ASP A 202 9.21 -5.26 -22.51
C ASP A 202 9.58 -4.62 -21.16
N VAL A 203 8.69 -3.75 -20.65
CA VAL A 203 8.91 -2.97 -19.42
C VAL A 203 7.68 -3.09 -18.53
N PHE A 204 7.85 -3.64 -17.33
CA PHE A 204 6.83 -3.69 -16.27
C PHE A 204 6.96 -2.45 -15.41
N LEU A 205 5.88 -1.69 -15.28
CA LEU A 205 5.87 -0.38 -14.63
C LEU A 205 5.15 -0.46 -13.28
N GLY A 206 5.91 -0.77 -12.21
CA GLY A 206 5.40 -0.95 -10.84
C GLY A 206 5.79 0.20 -9.90
N ILE A 207 5.54 1.45 -10.28
CA ILE A 207 6.06 2.68 -9.66
C ILE A 207 5.42 3.07 -8.31
N GLY A 208 4.30 2.44 -7.90
CA GLY A 208 3.54 2.85 -6.72
C GLY A 208 2.80 4.18 -6.91
N HIS A 209 1.96 4.55 -5.94
CA HIS A 209 1.07 5.71 -6.05
C HIS A 209 1.76 7.08 -5.89
N SER A 210 3.01 7.12 -5.42
CA SER A 210 3.70 8.38 -5.05
C SER A 210 4.71 8.89 -6.07
N ALA A 211 4.98 8.15 -7.17
CA ALA A 211 5.96 8.51 -8.20
C ALA A 211 5.42 9.59 -9.17
N ARG A 212 5.17 10.79 -8.64
CA ARG A 212 4.48 11.88 -9.35
C ARG A 212 5.29 12.40 -10.54
N ASP A 213 6.59 12.50 -10.40
CA ASP A 213 7.55 12.78 -11.46
C ASP A 213 7.44 11.80 -12.63
N THR A 214 7.26 10.51 -12.31
CA THR A 214 7.08 9.48 -13.33
C THR A 214 5.70 9.60 -14.00
N TYR A 215 4.64 9.94 -13.27
CA TYR A 215 3.34 10.20 -13.90
C TYR A 215 3.39 11.40 -14.86
N GLU A 216 4.06 12.48 -14.47
CA GLU A 216 4.28 13.66 -15.31
C GLU A 216 5.07 13.28 -16.58
N LEU A 217 6.10 12.46 -16.44
CA LEU A 217 6.88 11.95 -17.56
C LEU A 217 6.02 11.08 -18.51
N LEU A 218 5.26 10.12 -17.96
CA LEU A 218 4.37 9.26 -18.76
C LEU A 218 3.33 10.07 -19.53
N TYR A 219 2.73 11.08 -18.88
CA TYR A 219 1.78 11.99 -19.52
C TYR A 219 2.43 12.80 -20.65
N SER A 220 3.64 13.31 -20.42
CA SER A 220 4.39 14.07 -21.44
C SER A 220 4.79 13.23 -22.66
N LYS A 221 4.92 11.90 -22.49
CA LYS A 221 5.17 10.93 -23.56
C LYS A 221 3.90 10.47 -24.28
N GLY A 222 2.73 10.99 -23.92
CA GLY A 222 1.46 10.63 -24.55
C GLY A 222 0.95 9.24 -24.19
N ILE A 223 1.41 8.66 -23.08
CA ILE A 223 0.89 7.38 -22.59
C ILE A 223 -0.54 7.58 -22.11
N SER A 224 -1.46 6.68 -22.51
CA SER A 224 -2.88 6.76 -22.17
C SER A 224 -3.09 6.69 -20.65
N MET A 225 -3.65 7.75 -20.09
CA MET A 225 -3.92 7.90 -18.65
C MET A 225 -5.26 8.59 -18.41
N GLU A 226 -5.85 8.36 -17.26
CA GLU A 226 -7.08 9.04 -16.81
C GLU A 226 -6.97 9.52 -15.37
N ALA A 227 -7.71 10.59 -15.03
CA ALA A 227 -7.90 11.02 -13.64
C ALA A 227 -8.67 9.95 -12.85
N LYS A 228 -8.28 9.70 -11.60
CA LYS A 228 -8.86 8.65 -10.78
C LYS A 228 -9.30 9.19 -9.42
N PRO A 229 -10.51 8.84 -8.92
CA PRO A 229 -10.90 9.13 -7.55
C PRO A 229 -9.93 8.51 -6.52
N PHE A 230 -9.75 9.22 -5.41
CA PHE A 230 -8.98 8.77 -4.25
C PHE A 230 -9.66 9.20 -2.94
N ALA A 231 -8.99 9.14 -1.81
CA ALA A 231 -9.51 9.63 -0.55
C ALA A 231 -8.42 10.30 0.28
N ILE A 232 -8.81 11.27 1.08
CA ILE A 232 -7.91 12.09 1.88
C ILE A 232 -8.48 12.30 3.28
N GLY A 233 -7.63 12.65 4.24
CA GLY A 233 -8.09 12.96 5.59
C GLY A 233 -6.97 13.09 6.60
N VAL A 234 -7.17 12.49 7.77
CA VAL A 234 -6.28 12.56 8.93
C VAL A 234 -6.03 11.18 9.52
N ARG A 235 -5.00 11.03 10.34
CA ARG A 235 -4.84 9.91 11.27
C ARG A 235 -5.43 10.27 12.63
N ILE A 236 -6.11 9.30 13.26
CA ILE A 236 -6.62 9.41 14.62
C ILE A 236 -5.94 8.37 15.49
N GLU A 237 -5.58 8.73 16.72
CA GLU A 237 -4.87 7.85 17.66
C GLU A 237 -5.65 7.68 18.95
N HIS A 238 -5.66 6.43 19.45
CA HIS A 238 -6.36 6.05 20.68
C HIS A 238 -5.48 5.14 21.54
N PRO A 239 -5.69 5.05 22.85
CA PRO A 239 -5.19 3.92 23.63
C PRO A 239 -5.71 2.61 23.03
N GLN A 240 -4.85 1.62 22.84
CA GLN A 240 -5.26 0.33 22.27
C GLN A 240 -6.33 -0.33 23.16
N ASP A 241 -6.22 -0.21 24.49
CA ASP A 241 -7.17 -0.74 25.46
C ASP A 241 -8.62 -0.22 25.22
N LEU A 242 -8.78 1.01 24.75
CA LEU A 242 -10.11 1.54 24.40
C LEU A 242 -10.74 0.71 23.28
N ILE A 243 -9.95 0.38 22.27
CA ILE A 243 -10.40 -0.41 21.12
C ILE A 243 -10.61 -1.87 21.52
N ASP A 244 -9.69 -2.45 22.28
CA ASP A 244 -9.80 -3.84 22.77
C ASP A 244 -11.06 -4.01 23.61
N LYS A 245 -11.32 -3.09 24.54
CA LYS A 245 -12.54 -3.12 25.37
C LYS A 245 -13.82 -2.95 24.56
N ALA A 246 -13.82 -2.09 23.56
CA ALA A 246 -14.98 -1.89 22.69
C ALA A 246 -15.30 -3.14 21.83
N GLN A 247 -14.28 -3.93 21.46
CA GLN A 247 -14.45 -5.14 20.65
C GLN A 247 -14.73 -6.40 21.48
N TYR A 248 -14.12 -6.53 22.66
CA TYR A 248 -14.12 -7.76 23.44
C TYR A 248 -14.87 -7.64 24.78
N GLY A 249 -15.34 -6.45 25.16
CA GLY A 249 -16.01 -6.23 26.44
C GLY A 249 -15.06 -6.44 27.61
N GLU A 250 -15.56 -7.08 28.69
CA GLU A 250 -14.78 -7.29 29.93
C GLU A 250 -13.62 -8.30 29.74
N ASP A 251 -13.66 -9.14 28.71
CA ASP A 251 -12.63 -10.15 28.45
C ASP A 251 -11.42 -9.60 27.67
N TYR A 252 -11.36 -8.27 27.40
CA TYR A 252 -10.38 -7.64 26.54
C TYR A 252 -8.90 -7.84 26.94
N LYS A 253 -8.65 -8.19 28.22
CA LYS A 253 -7.29 -8.49 28.74
C LYS A 253 -6.89 -9.96 28.59
N SER A 254 -7.72 -10.80 27.98
CA SER A 254 -7.41 -12.22 27.79
C SER A 254 -6.26 -12.37 26.78
N GLU A 255 -5.22 -13.11 27.17
CA GLU A 255 -4.08 -13.45 26.30
C GLU A 255 -4.48 -14.32 25.09
N LEU A 256 -5.68 -14.89 25.10
CA LEU A 256 -6.22 -15.67 23.99
C LEU A 256 -6.79 -14.82 22.87
N LEU A 257 -7.02 -13.53 23.11
CA LEU A 257 -7.58 -12.60 22.13
C LEU A 257 -6.45 -11.84 21.43
N PRO A 258 -6.52 -11.71 20.09
CA PRO A 258 -5.58 -10.86 19.37
C PRO A 258 -5.85 -9.38 19.69
N VAL A 259 -4.86 -8.54 19.47
CA VAL A 259 -5.03 -7.08 19.53
C VAL A 259 -6.15 -6.66 18.58
N ALA A 260 -7.14 -5.90 19.08
CA ALA A 260 -8.34 -5.57 18.35
C ALA A 260 -8.09 -4.55 17.22
N ASP A 261 -8.82 -4.73 16.15
CA ASP A 261 -8.95 -3.75 15.06
C ASP A 261 -10.40 -3.31 14.87
N TYR A 262 -10.62 -2.26 14.09
CA TYR A 262 -11.95 -1.80 13.73
C TYR A 262 -12.05 -1.37 12.27
N SER A 263 -13.28 -1.37 11.76
CA SER A 263 -13.64 -0.80 10.47
C SER A 263 -14.93 0.02 10.63
N LEU A 264 -14.82 1.32 10.42
CA LEU A 264 -15.90 2.27 10.58
C LEU A 264 -16.24 2.92 9.24
N THR A 265 -17.52 3.16 9.01
CA THR A 265 -18.01 3.86 7.81
C THR A 265 -19.20 4.74 8.20
N TYR A 266 -19.19 5.94 7.66
CA TYR A 266 -20.29 6.90 7.70
C TYR A 266 -20.58 7.38 6.27
N ASN A 267 -21.86 7.34 5.86
CA ASN A 267 -22.28 7.75 4.54
C ASN A 267 -23.29 8.89 4.61
N ASN A 268 -22.97 10.02 4.02
CA ASN A 268 -23.93 11.11 3.81
C ASN A 268 -24.43 11.05 2.36
N ARG A 269 -25.61 10.48 2.18
CA ARG A 269 -26.22 10.29 0.84
C ARG A 269 -26.59 11.62 0.15
N GLN A 270 -26.95 12.65 0.93
CA GLN A 270 -27.32 13.96 0.39
C GLN A 270 -26.10 14.67 -0.21
N LYS A 271 -24.91 14.51 0.41
CA LYS A 271 -23.66 15.09 -0.05
C LYS A 271 -22.92 14.16 -1.03
N GLY A 272 -23.40 12.93 -1.26
CA GLY A 272 -22.71 11.93 -2.09
C GLY A 272 -21.33 11.51 -1.55
N ARG A 273 -21.08 11.66 -0.23
CA ARG A 273 -19.76 11.45 0.37
C ARG A 273 -19.81 10.45 1.51
N SER A 274 -18.67 9.80 1.69
CA SER A 274 -18.45 8.83 2.78
C SER A 274 -17.20 9.19 3.56
N VAL A 275 -17.22 8.87 4.86
CA VAL A 275 -16.02 8.84 5.70
C VAL A 275 -15.81 7.41 6.16
N TYR A 276 -14.60 6.90 6.07
CA TYR A 276 -14.28 5.54 6.50
C TYR A 276 -12.89 5.44 7.14
N SER A 277 -12.78 4.50 8.09
CA SER A 277 -11.48 4.14 8.62
C SER A 277 -10.68 3.36 7.58
N PHE A 278 -9.41 3.68 7.43
CA PHE A 278 -8.54 3.04 6.45
C PHE A 278 -7.18 2.72 7.07
N CYS A 279 -6.60 1.59 6.67
CA CYS A 279 -5.30 1.15 7.16
C CYS A 279 -5.14 1.33 8.67
N MET A 280 -6.15 0.87 9.44
CA MET A 280 -6.09 0.85 10.91
C MET A 280 -4.92 -0.02 11.36
N CYS A 281 -4.03 0.52 12.17
CA CYS A 281 -2.80 -0.10 12.68
C CYS A 281 -2.94 -0.31 14.18
N PRO A 282 -3.35 -1.52 14.63
CA PRO A 282 -3.40 -1.87 16.05
C PRO A 282 -2.00 -1.87 16.64
N GLY A 283 -1.86 -1.43 17.89
CA GLY A 283 -0.58 -1.41 18.58
C GLY A 283 0.55 -0.83 17.75
N GLY A 284 0.28 0.26 17.02
CA GLY A 284 1.16 0.88 16.05
C GLY A 284 1.52 2.32 16.34
N GLN A 285 1.88 3.07 15.32
CA GLN A 285 2.24 4.48 15.41
C GLN A 285 1.92 5.21 14.09
N VAL A 286 1.71 6.52 14.19
CA VAL A 286 1.65 7.41 13.03
C VAL A 286 3.07 7.76 12.61
N VAL A 287 3.33 7.80 11.29
CA VAL A 287 4.67 7.99 10.74
C VAL A 287 4.70 9.05 9.64
N ALA A 288 5.84 9.73 9.51
CA ALA A 288 6.09 10.65 8.41
C ALA A 288 6.33 9.87 7.11
N ALA A 289 5.50 10.13 6.11
CA ALA A 289 5.50 9.45 4.83
C ALA A 289 5.72 10.42 3.64
N ALA A 290 6.31 11.59 3.89
CA ALA A 290 6.69 12.54 2.86
C ALA A 290 7.70 11.93 1.87
N SER A 291 7.62 12.32 0.60
CA SER A 291 8.55 11.94 -0.45
C SER A 291 8.92 13.10 -1.40
N GLU A 292 8.38 14.28 -1.16
CA GLU A 292 8.70 15.52 -1.87
C GLU A 292 9.05 16.61 -0.85
N LEU A 293 10.00 17.46 -1.18
CA LEU A 293 10.43 18.55 -0.29
C LEU A 293 9.31 19.55 -0.02
N GLY A 294 9.26 20.06 1.20
CA GLY A 294 8.27 21.08 1.60
C GLY A 294 6.82 20.56 1.70
N ARG A 295 6.62 19.27 1.91
CA ARG A 295 5.31 18.63 2.01
C ARG A 295 5.25 17.67 3.20
N VAL A 296 4.13 17.67 3.93
CA VAL A 296 3.87 16.74 5.03
C VAL A 296 2.81 15.73 4.61
N VAL A 297 3.11 14.46 4.84
CA VAL A 297 2.19 13.34 4.63
C VAL A 297 2.32 12.41 5.82
N VAL A 298 1.20 11.97 6.37
CA VAL A 298 1.16 10.98 7.44
C VAL A 298 0.70 9.63 6.92
N ASN A 299 1.16 8.57 7.56
CA ASN A 299 0.70 7.20 7.38
C ASN A 299 0.76 6.48 8.72
N GLY A 300 0.39 5.20 8.78
CA GLY A 300 0.51 4.38 9.98
C GLY A 300 1.29 3.11 9.72
N MET A 301 1.97 2.63 10.75
CA MET A 301 2.63 1.33 10.73
C MET A 301 2.52 0.63 12.08
N SER A 302 2.75 -0.68 12.10
CA SER A 302 2.94 -1.44 13.33
C SER A 302 3.91 -2.60 13.11
N ASN A 303 4.55 -3.02 14.20
CA ASN A 303 5.32 -4.25 14.24
C ASN A 303 4.39 -5.48 14.26
N TYR A 304 4.94 -6.64 13.99
CA TYR A 304 4.18 -7.90 14.02
C TYR A 304 3.43 -8.11 15.35
N LYS A 305 4.09 -7.83 16.47
CA LYS A 305 3.48 -7.99 17.81
C LYS A 305 2.40 -6.96 18.14
N ARG A 306 2.28 -5.85 17.42
CA ARG A 306 1.26 -4.82 17.66
C ARG A 306 1.17 -4.38 19.12
N ASN A 307 2.30 -4.07 19.75
CA ASN A 307 2.43 -3.88 21.19
C ASN A 307 2.88 -2.48 21.63
N SER A 308 2.66 -1.44 20.81
CA SER A 308 2.97 -0.06 21.21
C SER A 308 1.99 0.49 22.27
N GLY A 309 0.83 -0.11 22.44
CA GLY A 309 -0.25 0.40 23.28
C GLY A 309 -1.12 1.45 22.60
N ILE A 310 -0.83 1.84 21.36
CA ILE A 310 -1.56 2.85 20.58
C ILE A 310 -2.21 2.23 19.36
N ALA A 311 -3.51 2.46 19.20
CA ALA A 311 -4.25 2.16 17.98
C ALA A 311 -4.32 3.41 17.11
N ASN A 312 -4.01 3.33 15.82
CA ASN A 312 -4.21 4.44 14.90
C ASN A 312 -4.89 4.02 13.61
N SER A 313 -5.62 4.93 12.98
CA SER A 313 -6.27 4.71 11.69
C SER A 313 -6.38 6.01 10.92
N ALA A 314 -6.29 5.93 9.61
CA ALA A 314 -6.79 7.03 8.78
C ALA A 314 -8.31 7.14 8.88
N LEU A 315 -8.82 8.37 8.87
CA LEU A 315 -10.21 8.72 8.61
C LEU A 315 -10.24 9.46 7.28
N LEU A 316 -10.75 8.79 6.25
CA LEU A 316 -10.67 9.26 4.87
C LEU A 316 -12.03 9.62 4.31
N VAL A 317 -12.06 10.73 3.56
CA VAL A 317 -13.19 11.22 2.78
C VAL A 317 -12.91 11.01 1.31
N ASN A 318 -13.86 10.48 0.55
CA ASN A 318 -13.71 10.29 -0.89
C ASN A 318 -13.61 11.63 -1.64
N VAL A 319 -12.74 11.65 -2.64
CA VAL A 319 -12.46 12.77 -3.55
C VAL A 319 -12.57 12.30 -4.98
N THR A 320 -13.24 13.09 -5.81
CA THR A 320 -13.50 12.76 -7.22
C THR A 320 -12.93 13.85 -8.14
N PRO A 321 -12.83 13.62 -9.44
CA PRO A 321 -12.42 14.65 -10.39
C PRO A 321 -13.24 15.93 -10.32
N ASP A 322 -14.50 15.88 -9.88
CA ASP A 322 -15.32 17.09 -9.67
C ASP A 322 -14.76 18.02 -8.56
N ASP A 323 -13.92 17.49 -7.68
CA ASP A 323 -13.30 18.25 -6.58
C ASP A 323 -11.95 18.87 -6.97
N PHE A 324 -11.20 18.25 -7.88
CA PHE A 324 -9.84 18.65 -8.19
C PHE A 324 -9.58 18.97 -9.68
N GLY A 325 -10.50 18.65 -10.57
CA GLY A 325 -10.36 18.83 -12.01
C GLY A 325 -10.31 17.52 -12.78
N HIS A 326 -10.56 17.60 -14.10
CA HIS A 326 -10.69 16.41 -14.95
C HIS A 326 -9.42 16.12 -15.77
N ASN A 327 -8.36 16.96 -15.70
CA ASN A 327 -7.09 16.62 -16.31
C ASN A 327 -6.39 15.52 -15.51
N VAL A 328 -5.62 14.71 -16.20
CA VAL A 328 -4.94 13.53 -15.63
C VAL A 328 -4.11 13.86 -14.39
N LEU A 329 -3.42 15.01 -14.38
CA LEU A 329 -2.50 15.40 -13.32
C LEU A 329 -3.13 16.31 -12.24
N ASP A 330 -4.40 16.72 -12.39
CA ASP A 330 -5.04 17.64 -11.44
C ASP A 330 -5.12 17.05 -10.03
N GLY A 331 -5.35 15.74 -9.92
CA GLY A 331 -5.35 15.05 -8.62
C GLY A 331 -3.99 15.09 -7.91
N ILE A 332 -2.88 15.08 -8.67
CA ILE A 332 -1.52 15.26 -8.13
C ILE A 332 -1.34 16.68 -7.60
N ALA A 333 -1.76 17.68 -8.39
CA ALA A 333 -1.68 19.08 -7.98
C ALA A 333 -2.51 19.34 -6.71
N PHE A 334 -3.71 18.76 -6.62
CA PHE A 334 -4.58 18.84 -5.45
C PHE A 334 -3.91 18.23 -4.19
N GLN A 335 -3.34 17.04 -4.29
CA GLN A 335 -2.63 16.42 -3.18
C GLN A 335 -1.44 17.28 -2.73
N ARG A 336 -0.60 17.75 -3.68
CA ARG A 336 0.55 18.60 -3.41
C ARG A 336 0.17 19.88 -2.67
N HIS A 337 -0.95 20.51 -3.05
CA HIS A 337 -1.43 21.73 -2.40
C HIS A 337 -1.68 21.51 -0.89
N TYR A 338 -2.46 20.50 -0.52
CA TYR A 338 -2.77 20.25 0.90
C TYR A 338 -1.60 19.67 1.70
N GLU A 339 -0.71 18.91 1.05
CA GLU A 339 0.55 18.47 1.67
C GLU A 339 1.48 19.65 1.98
N GLU A 340 1.51 20.68 1.12
CA GLU A 340 2.25 21.93 1.33
C GLU A 340 1.59 22.78 2.42
N MET A 341 0.26 22.93 2.43
CA MET A 341 -0.46 23.61 3.50
C MET A 341 -0.18 22.95 4.85
N ALA A 342 -0.18 21.63 4.93
CA ALA A 342 0.19 20.90 6.15
C ALA A 342 1.65 21.15 6.57
N TYR A 343 2.58 21.25 5.64
CA TYR A 343 3.98 21.61 5.91
C TYR A 343 4.09 23.04 6.49
N ILE A 344 3.33 24.00 5.97
CA ILE A 344 3.28 25.38 6.45
C ILE A 344 2.67 25.41 7.86
N CYS A 345 1.52 24.78 8.07
CA CYS A 345 0.88 24.68 9.37
C CYS A 345 1.77 24.00 10.42
N GLY A 346 2.50 22.95 10.02
CA GLY A 346 3.46 22.25 10.86
C GLY A 346 4.72 23.04 11.21
N GLY A 347 4.94 24.21 10.63
CA GLY A 347 6.07 25.11 10.96
C GLY A 347 7.27 24.97 10.02
N ARG A 348 7.09 24.39 8.84
CA ARG A 348 8.11 24.25 7.75
C ARG A 348 9.32 23.42 8.13
N ASN A 349 9.16 22.45 9.04
CA ASN A 349 10.21 21.59 9.57
C ASN A 349 9.81 20.11 9.60
N TYR A 350 8.81 19.71 8.80
CA TYR A 350 8.20 18.37 8.76
C TYR A 350 7.49 17.92 10.04
N HIS A 351 7.23 18.82 11.00
CA HIS A 351 6.28 18.54 12.05
C HIS A 351 4.87 18.43 11.45
N ALA A 352 4.11 17.43 11.88
CA ALA A 352 2.74 17.27 11.42
C ALA A 352 1.78 18.19 12.19
N PRO A 353 0.78 18.80 11.51
CA PRO A 353 -0.28 19.50 12.19
C PRO A 353 -1.15 18.52 12.99
N VAL A 354 -1.44 18.87 14.25
CA VAL A 354 -2.31 18.11 15.15
C VAL A 354 -3.38 18.97 15.78
N GLN A 355 -4.52 18.33 16.08
CA GLN A 355 -5.65 18.94 16.77
C GLN A 355 -6.41 17.85 17.54
N THR A 356 -7.00 18.18 18.69
CA THR A 356 -7.90 17.26 19.38
C THR A 356 -9.26 17.20 18.68
N VAL A 357 -9.95 16.08 18.81
CA VAL A 357 -11.30 15.90 18.23
C VAL A 357 -12.28 16.94 18.82
N GLY A 358 -12.21 17.19 20.15
CA GLY A 358 -13.10 18.14 20.79
C GLY A 358 -12.97 19.56 20.23
N ASP A 359 -11.74 20.03 20.03
CA ASP A 359 -11.49 21.38 19.49
C ASP A 359 -11.73 21.47 17.98
N PHE A 360 -11.43 20.41 17.24
CA PHE A 360 -11.80 20.31 15.82
C PHE A 360 -13.32 20.46 15.61
N LEU A 361 -14.13 19.81 16.46
CA LEU A 361 -15.60 19.92 16.40
C LEU A 361 -16.09 21.32 16.78
N LYS A 362 -15.37 22.03 17.65
CA LYS A 362 -15.67 23.41 18.10
C LYS A 362 -15.03 24.47 17.20
N ASP A 363 -14.27 24.08 16.17
CA ASP A 363 -13.47 24.96 15.30
C ASP A 363 -12.52 25.89 16.09
N LYS A 364 -11.75 25.29 17.00
CA LYS A 364 -10.80 25.98 17.89
C LYS A 364 -9.42 25.36 17.77
N VAL A 365 -8.39 26.14 17.99
CA VAL A 365 -7.02 25.63 18.16
C VAL A 365 -6.94 24.93 19.52
N SER A 366 -6.34 23.74 19.55
CA SER A 366 -6.19 22.93 20.76
C SER A 366 -5.12 23.48 21.71
N ASP A 367 -5.18 23.03 22.95
CA ASP A 367 -4.05 22.97 23.87
C ASP A 367 -3.29 21.64 23.71
N ASP A 368 -2.29 21.38 24.54
CA ASP A 368 -1.45 20.17 24.52
C ASP A 368 -2.00 19.02 25.39
N ASN A 369 -3.28 19.08 25.75
CA ASN A 369 -3.93 18.07 26.57
C ASN A 369 -4.45 16.88 25.72
N PHE A 370 -3.56 15.99 25.32
CA PHE A 370 -3.87 14.82 24.50
C PHE A 370 -4.20 13.58 25.35
N LEU A 371 -5.17 12.79 24.91
CA LEU A 371 -5.48 11.48 25.53
C LEU A 371 -4.30 10.50 25.42
N VAL A 372 -3.56 10.55 24.32
CA VAL A 372 -2.31 9.87 24.07
C VAL A 372 -1.34 10.85 23.41
N GLU A 373 -0.06 10.76 23.76
CA GLU A 373 0.96 11.54 23.08
C GLU A 373 1.01 11.18 21.59
N PRO A 374 0.98 12.17 20.69
CA PRO A 374 1.07 11.93 19.25
C PRO A 374 2.34 11.15 18.90
N THR A 375 2.19 10.02 18.21
CA THR A 375 3.34 9.14 17.91
C THR A 375 4.16 9.58 16.71
N TYR A 376 3.69 10.55 15.94
CA TYR A 376 4.35 11.02 14.72
C TYR A 376 5.74 11.63 14.98
N LYS A 377 6.70 11.20 14.18
CA LYS A 377 8.07 11.75 14.16
C LYS A 377 8.36 12.35 12.77
N PRO A 378 9.08 13.48 12.70
CA PRO A 378 9.99 14.15 13.63
C PRO A 378 9.33 14.93 14.79
N GLY A 379 8.03 15.16 14.77
CA GLY A 379 7.32 15.89 15.83
C GLY A 379 6.03 16.49 15.31
N VAL A 380 5.27 17.08 16.20
CA VAL A 380 3.97 17.66 15.89
C VAL A 380 3.90 19.14 16.23
N LYS A 381 2.96 19.86 15.61
CA LYS A 381 2.61 21.23 15.94
C LYS A 381 1.11 21.37 16.01
N ILE A 382 0.63 21.91 17.10
CA ILE A 382 -0.79 22.22 17.30
C ILE A 382 -1.21 23.32 16.33
N CYS A 383 -2.25 23.06 15.55
CA CYS A 383 -2.90 24.03 14.67
C CYS A 383 -4.32 23.58 14.32
N ASN A 384 -5.10 24.46 13.70
CA ASN A 384 -6.43 24.11 13.22
C ASN A 384 -6.29 23.30 11.92
N LEU A 385 -6.68 22.01 11.92
CA LEU A 385 -6.61 21.13 10.75
C LEU A 385 -7.46 21.61 9.57
N ARG A 386 -8.41 22.51 9.80
CA ARG A 386 -9.18 23.13 8.71
C ARG A 386 -8.34 24.03 7.82
N GLU A 387 -7.18 24.50 8.29
CA GLU A 387 -6.24 25.30 7.50
C GLU A 387 -5.47 24.49 6.47
N CYS A 388 -5.41 23.15 6.61
CA CYS A 388 -4.65 22.27 5.73
C CYS A 388 -5.47 21.13 5.13
N LEU A 389 -6.79 21.21 5.17
CA LEU A 389 -7.71 20.25 4.56
C LEU A 389 -8.82 21.01 3.79
N PRO A 390 -9.38 20.42 2.72
CA PRO A 390 -10.53 21.01 2.05
C PRO A 390 -11.74 21.12 2.98
N ASP A 391 -12.55 22.16 2.80
CA ASP A 391 -13.76 22.41 3.60
C ASP A 391 -14.72 21.21 3.62
N PHE A 392 -14.95 20.58 2.45
CA PHE A 392 -15.83 19.42 2.37
C PHE A 392 -15.29 18.24 3.20
N THR A 393 -13.96 18.07 3.28
CA THR A 393 -13.32 17.02 4.07
C THR A 393 -13.53 17.27 5.56
N THR A 394 -13.29 18.49 6.02
CA THR A 394 -13.47 18.87 7.44
C THR A 394 -14.91 18.79 7.89
N GLN A 395 -15.87 19.19 7.03
CA GLN A 395 -17.31 19.05 7.28
C GLN A 395 -17.71 17.57 7.42
N MET A 396 -17.25 16.71 6.51
CA MET A 396 -17.56 15.28 6.53
C MET A 396 -16.96 14.59 7.76
N LEU A 397 -15.73 14.94 8.15
CA LEU A 397 -15.09 14.42 9.36
C LEU A 397 -15.89 14.86 10.61
N ALA A 398 -16.31 16.13 10.70
CA ALA A 398 -17.11 16.63 11.81
C ALA A 398 -18.47 15.92 11.96
N GLU A 399 -19.10 15.53 10.85
CA GLU A 399 -20.34 14.74 10.87
C GLU A 399 -20.09 13.28 11.26
N ALA A 400 -18.97 12.68 10.80
CA ALA A 400 -18.67 11.26 11.00
C ALA A 400 -18.22 10.96 12.43
N LEU A 401 -17.40 11.81 13.05
CA LEU A 401 -16.82 11.58 14.36
C LEU A 401 -17.85 11.25 15.44
N PRO A 402 -18.95 12.03 15.64
CA PRO A 402 -20.00 11.67 16.60
C PRO A 402 -20.74 10.37 16.26
N ASN A 403 -20.79 10.00 14.97
CA ASN A 403 -21.38 8.72 14.55
C ASN A 403 -20.47 7.53 14.84
N PHE A 404 -19.16 7.72 14.76
CA PHE A 404 -18.18 6.71 15.14
C PHE A 404 -18.13 6.51 16.64
N ASP A 405 -18.29 7.57 17.42
CA ASP A 405 -18.37 7.50 18.89
C ASP A 405 -19.54 6.66 19.39
N LYS A 406 -20.70 6.70 18.70
CA LYS A 406 -21.83 5.82 18.99
C LYS A 406 -21.54 4.34 18.78
N LYS A 407 -20.57 4.00 17.91
CA LYS A 407 -20.17 2.61 17.62
C LYS A 407 -19.05 2.14 18.52
N ILE A 408 -18.12 3.03 18.84
CA ILE A 408 -16.99 2.80 19.75
C ILE A 408 -17.01 3.97 20.75
N PRO A 409 -17.60 3.80 21.94
CA PRO A 409 -17.66 4.84 22.96
C PRO A 409 -16.26 5.37 23.32
N GLY A 410 -16.09 6.68 23.27
CA GLY A 410 -14.80 7.35 23.48
C GLY A 410 -13.96 7.55 22.22
N PHE A 411 -14.42 7.06 21.05
CA PHE A 411 -13.73 7.24 19.78
C PHE A 411 -13.55 8.72 19.39
N ALA A 412 -14.58 9.54 19.62
CA ALA A 412 -14.53 10.98 19.41
C ALA A 412 -14.42 11.75 20.74
N GLY A 413 -13.69 11.19 21.70
CA GLY A 413 -13.42 11.85 22.98
C GLY A 413 -12.72 13.19 22.81
N GLU A 414 -12.97 14.13 23.75
CA GLU A 414 -12.52 15.51 23.65
C GLU A 414 -11.01 15.66 23.41
N HIS A 415 -10.21 14.81 24.05
CA HIS A 415 -8.74 14.83 24.02
C HIS A 415 -8.12 13.83 23.04
N VAL A 416 -8.91 13.14 22.24
CA VAL A 416 -8.42 12.24 21.19
C VAL A 416 -7.70 13.05 20.13
N VAL A 417 -6.49 12.65 19.75
CA VAL A 417 -5.66 13.41 18.81
C VAL A 417 -5.86 12.96 17.36
N MET A 418 -5.94 13.93 16.47
CA MET A 418 -5.89 13.77 15.02
C MET A 418 -4.63 14.42 14.47
N THR A 419 -3.92 13.71 13.57
CA THR A 419 -2.69 14.15 12.91
C THR A 419 -2.93 14.28 11.41
N GLY A 420 -2.64 15.43 10.82
CA GLY A 420 -2.82 15.72 9.38
C GLY A 420 -1.49 15.73 8.62
N VAL A 421 -1.51 15.49 7.33
CA VAL A 421 -2.62 15.11 6.47
C VAL A 421 -2.34 13.74 5.83
N GLU A 422 -3.34 12.88 5.73
CA GLU A 422 -3.23 11.64 4.96
C GLU A 422 -3.80 11.87 3.57
N MET A 423 -2.92 12.09 2.59
CA MET A 423 -3.29 12.48 1.23
C MET A 423 -3.10 11.38 0.19
N ARG A 424 -2.40 10.30 0.56
CA ARG A 424 -1.94 9.28 -0.41
C ARG A 424 -2.53 7.90 -0.16
N SER A 425 -3.84 7.83 -0.05
CA SER A 425 -4.55 6.55 0.12
C SER A 425 -4.53 5.67 -1.12
N SER A 426 -4.38 6.25 -2.31
CA SER A 426 -4.24 5.55 -3.60
C SER A 426 -3.69 6.48 -4.69
N ALA A 427 -3.33 5.91 -5.85
CA ALA A 427 -2.91 6.69 -7.01
C ALA A 427 -4.00 7.66 -7.46
N PRO A 428 -3.68 8.95 -7.75
CA PRO A 428 -4.64 9.95 -8.20
C PRO A 428 -4.98 9.86 -9.70
N CYS A 429 -4.27 9.01 -10.42
CA CYS A 429 -4.49 8.74 -11.84
C CYS A 429 -4.37 7.25 -12.13
N ARG A 430 -4.83 6.84 -13.30
CA ARG A 430 -4.72 5.47 -13.80
C ARG A 430 -4.01 5.48 -15.14
N ILE A 431 -3.08 4.54 -15.33
CA ILE A 431 -2.41 4.28 -16.62
C ILE A 431 -3.23 3.20 -17.33
N ILE A 432 -3.84 3.55 -18.46
CA ILE A 432 -4.81 2.68 -19.14
C ILE A 432 -4.08 1.48 -19.76
N ARG A 433 -4.61 0.29 -19.50
CA ARG A 433 -4.08 -0.98 -20.02
C ARG A 433 -5.19 -1.95 -20.39
N ASN A 434 -4.88 -2.87 -21.27
CA ASN A 434 -5.74 -4.02 -21.54
C ASN A 434 -5.82 -4.92 -20.30
N ARG A 435 -7.01 -5.40 -19.96
CA ARG A 435 -7.25 -6.19 -18.74
C ARG A 435 -6.75 -7.64 -18.84
N GLN A 436 -6.60 -8.17 -20.04
CA GLN A 436 -6.18 -9.56 -20.28
C GLN A 436 -4.67 -9.64 -20.46
N THR A 437 -4.10 -8.78 -21.32
CA THR A 437 -2.68 -8.76 -21.61
C THR A 437 -1.84 -7.94 -20.67
N TYR A 438 -2.46 -7.09 -19.84
CA TYR A 438 -1.80 -6.11 -18.95
C TYR A 438 -0.95 -5.08 -19.68
N MET A 439 -0.92 -5.09 -21.01
CA MET A 439 -0.17 -4.15 -21.83
C MET A 439 -0.88 -2.81 -21.88
N SER A 440 -0.12 -1.72 -21.88
CA SER A 440 -0.62 -0.36 -22.12
C SER A 440 -1.49 -0.31 -23.39
N GLU A 441 -2.56 0.47 -23.34
CA GLU A 441 -3.50 0.58 -24.45
C GLU A 441 -2.84 1.11 -25.73
N ASN A 442 -1.90 2.05 -25.62
CA ASN A 442 -1.30 2.71 -26.76
C ASN A 442 0.23 2.51 -26.90
N ILE A 443 0.91 1.87 -25.93
CA ILE A 443 2.35 1.61 -26.02
C ILE A 443 2.61 0.11 -25.90
N LYS A 444 3.02 -0.52 -26.98
CA LYS A 444 3.37 -1.96 -27.02
C LYS A 444 4.62 -2.22 -26.18
N GLY A 445 4.59 -3.33 -25.41
CA GLY A 445 5.70 -3.74 -24.55
C GLY A 445 5.76 -3.01 -23.21
N LEU A 446 4.86 -2.05 -22.93
CA LEU A 446 4.73 -1.43 -21.62
C LEU A 446 3.61 -2.10 -20.82
N TYR A 447 3.91 -2.58 -19.61
CA TYR A 447 2.98 -3.30 -18.72
C TYR A 447 2.81 -2.50 -17.41
N PRO A 448 1.82 -1.58 -17.31
CA PRO A 448 1.53 -0.87 -16.05
C PRO A 448 0.95 -1.85 -15.03
N ILE A 449 1.57 -1.96 -13.84
CA ILE A 449 1.19 -2.93 -12.81
C ILE A 449 1.04 -2.30 -11.43
N GLY A 450 0.23 -2.93 -10.59
CA GLY A 450 0.09 -2.61 -9.18
C GLY A 450 -0.68 -1.32 -8.90
N GLU A 451 -0.39 -0.75 -7.76
CA GLU A 451 -1.10 0.43 -7.25
C GLU A 451 -0.78 1.69 -8.07
N GLY A 452 0.45 1.84 -8.56
CA GLY A 452 0.84 2.95 -9.42
C GLY A 452 0.12 2.96 -10.75
N ALA A 453 -0.25 1.81 -11.28
CA ALA A 453 -1.08 1.72 -12.48
C ALA A 453 -2.57 2.05 -12.23
N GLY A 454 -3.00 2.14 -10.94
CA GLY A 454 -4.37 2.48 -10.57
C GLY A 454 -5.35 1.29 -10.51
N TYR A 455 -4.84 0.04 -10.51
CA TYR A 455 -5.66 -1.18 -10.51
C TYR A 455 -5.61 -1.98 -9.21
N ALA A 456 -4.66 -1.70 -8.32
CA ALA A 456 -4.50 -2.37 -7.05
C ALA A 456 -4.46 -1.36 -5.90
N GLY A 457 -4.65 -1.82 -4.68
CA GLY A 457 -4.49 -1.04 -3.46
C GLY A 457 -4.08 -1.95 -2.31
N GLY A 458 -2.85 -1.77 -1.82
CA GLY A 458 -2.25 -2.59 -0.77
C GLY A 458 -1.40 -3.76 -1.27
N ILE A 459 -0.70 -4.41 -0.34
CA ILE A 459 0.38 -5.38 -0.61
C ILE A 459 -0.11 -6.55 -1.46
N MET A 460 -1.17 -7.25 -1.01
CA MET A 460 -1.64 -8.48 -1.65
C MET A 460 -2.16 -8.23 -3.06
N SER A 461 -3.04 -7.24 -3.24
CA SER A 461 -3.61 -6.96 -4.56
C SER A 461 -2.55 -6.48 -5.57
N ALA A 462 -1.54 -5.71 -5.11
CA ALA A 462 -0.44 -5.29 -5.96
C ALA A 462 0.47 -6.48 -6.34
N ALA A 463 0.76 -7.38 -5.40
CA ALA A 463 1.53 -8.59 -5.65
C ALA A 463 0.82 -9.50 -6.68
N VAL A 464 -0.46 -9.78 -6.49
CA VAL A 464 -1.27 -10.60 -7.41
C VAL A 464 -1.36 -9.96 -8.80
N ASP A 465 -1.51 -8.64 -8.88
CA ASP A 465 -1.52 -7.91 -10.15
C ASP A 465 -0.19 -8.09 -10.90
N GLY A 466 0.94 -8.02 -10.20
CA GLY A 466 2.25 -8.30 -10.76
C GLY A 466 2.43 -9.75 -11.21
N VAL A 467 1.93 -10.72 -10.43
CA VAL A 467 1.92 -12.14 -10.79
C VAL A 467 1.14 -12.37 -12.08
N ASN A 468 -0.08 -11.85 -12.16
CA ASN A 468 -0.95 -12.02 -13.32
C ASN A 468 -0.37 -11.36 -14.57
N ALA A 469 0.20 -10.16 -14.45
CA ALA A 469 0.88 -9.51 -15.58
C ALA A 469 2.07 -10.31 -16.10
N ALA A 470 2.85 -10.90 -15.19
CA ALA A 470 3.98 -11.74 -15.59
C ALA A 470 3.52 -13.04 -16.29
N TYR A 471 2.46 -13.67 -15.83
CA TYR A 471 1.90 -14.84 -16.53
C TYR A 471 1.30 -14.46 -17.87
N ALA A 472 0.53 -13.37 -17.97
CA ALA A 472 -0.02 -12.90 -19.24
C ALA A 472 1.12 -12.62 -20.26
N TYR A 473 2.22 -12.03 -19.81
CA TYR A 473 3.40 -11.83 -20.64
C TYR A 473 4.02 -13.15 -21.11
N ILE A 474 4.15 -14.14 -20.23
CA ILE A 474 4.70 -15.46 -20.56
C ILE A 474 3.80 -16.19 -21.58
N GLU A 475 2.49 -16.15 -21.39
CA GLU A 475 1.50 -16.78 -22.25
C GLU A 475 1.47 -16.14 -23.65
N ASN A 476 1.51 -14.81 -23.73
CA ASN A 476 1.49 -14.07 -25.02
C ASN A 476 2.76 -14.25 -25.87
N ILE A 477 3.83 -14.79 -25.31
CA ILE A 477 5.08 -15.05 -26.05
C ILE A 477 5.10 -16.49 -26.60
N ILE A 478 4.20 -17.33 -26.13
CA ILE A 478 4.09 -18.74 -26.54
C ILE A 478 3.20 -18.87 -27.80
N GLU A 479 2.33 -17.88 -28.08
CA GLU A 479 1.58 -17.78 -29.32
C GLU A 479 2.42 -17.04 -30.42
#